data_a854b211003a1cefd280b940085d7631
#
_entry.id   a854b211003a1cefd280b940085d7631
#
_cell.length_a   1.000
_cell.length_b   1.000
_cell.length_c   1.000
_cell.angle_alpha   90.00
_cell.angle_beta   90.00
_cell.angle_gamma   90.00
#
_symmetry.space_group_name_H-M   'P 1'
#
loop_
_entity.id
_entity.type
_entity.pdbx_description
1 polymer ?
#
loop_
_entity_poly.entity_id
_entity_poly.type
_entity_poly.pdbx_seq_one_letter_code
_entity_poly.pdbx_strand_id
1 'polypeptide(L)'
;MVIRAGCQFFQRVMAMLVITLCLSTAAVANLASPMTDGQHILLMRHADAPGFSDPAGHRLDQCSTQRNLGEFGKKQAERTGQWLSQQGIESAKVFSSPWCRCVDTATLLKKGPVIVDPSLGSFFENMSLANQKTESLRQLVQKSLKQFPKTPIIMVSHHVNIEAFTGVVLGSGDMILVKIGPNGKPISHQVFPGMR
;
A
#
# COMPACT_ATOMS: atom_id res chain seq x y z
N MET A 1 -24.90 68.69 -18.55
CA MET A 1 -25.68 67.52 -18.10
C MET A 1 -25.08 66.25 -18.72
N VAL A 2 -23.86 65.90 -18.37
CA VAL A 2 -23.18 64.65 -18.79
C VAL A 2 -22.06 64.35 -17.78
N ILE A 3 -22.31 63.89 -16.54
CA ILE A 3 -21.31 63.28 -15.66
C ILE A 3 -22.03 62.36 -14.62
N ARG A 4 -22.83 61.40 -15.06
CA ARG A 4 -23.40 60.38 -14.13
C ARG A 4 -23.40 58.94 -14.67
N ALA A 5 -22.89 58.68 -15.86
CA ALA A 5 -22.96 57.34 -16.47
C ALA A 5 -21.68 56.51 -16.26
N GLY A 6 -20.55 57.08 -15.84
CA GLY A 6 -19.27 56.35 -15.74
C GLY A 6 -19.04 55.54 -14.45
N CYS A 7 -19.73 55.86 -13.37
CA CYS A 7 -19.43 55.27 -12.05
C CYS A 7 -20.15 53.95 -11.80
N GLN A 8 -21.24 53.67 -12.44
CA GLN A 8 -21.99 52.41 -12.26
C GLN A 8 -21.46 51.27 -13.10
N PHE A 9 -20.71 51.53 -14.15
CA PHE A 9 -20.11 50.48 -14.97
C PHE A 9 -18.89 49.84 -14.34
N PHE A 10 -18.10 50.66 -13.62
CA PHE A 10 -16.90 50.18 -12.88
C PHE A 10 -17.23 49.35 -11.63
N GLN A 11 -18.34 49.65 -10.93
CA GLN A 11 -18.78 48.84 -9.80
C GLN A 11 -19.34 47.47 -10.16
N ARG A 12 -19.89 47.29 -11.34
CA ARG A 12 -20.42 45.98 -11.81
C ARG A 12 -19.35 45.07 -12.33
N VAL A 13 -18.22 45.58 -12.83
CA VAL A 13 -17.09 44.75 -13.31
C VAL A 13 -16.24 44.24 -12.12
N MET A 14 -16.13 44.99 -11.00
CA MET A 14 -15.42 44.51 -9.81
C MET A 14 -16.20 43.47 -8.99
N ALA A 15 -17.54 43.45 -9.10
CA ALA A 15 -18.35 42.46 -8.40
C ALA A 15 -18.36 41.09 -9.07
N MET A 16 -17.96 40.94 -10.33
CA MET A 16 -17.88 39.65 -11.05
C MET A 16 -16.52 38.93 -10.95
N LEU A 17 -15.50 39.56 -10.39
CA LEU A 17 -14.15 38.97 -10.28
C LEU A 17 -13.88 38.26 -8.94
N VAL A 18 -14.87 38.13 -8.05
CA VAL A 18 -14.69 37.56 -6.71
C VAL A 18 -15.28 36.16 -6.54
N ILE A 19 -15.92 35.59 -7.57
CA ILE A 19 -16.58 34.29 -7.43
C ILE A 19 -16.00 33.30 -8.45
N THR A 20 -14.76 32.92 -8.30
CA THR A 20 -14.26 31.61 -8.81
C THR A 20 -12.93 31.24 -8.14
N LEU A 21 -12.84 31.34 -6.84
CA LEU A 21 -11.89 30.53 -6.10
C LEU A 21 -12.57 29.17 -5.87
N CYS A 22 -12.69 28.37 -6.92
CA CYS A 22 -12.99 26.97 -6.79
C CYS A 22 -11.87 26.34 -5.96
N LEU A 23 -12.12 26.18 -4.67
CA LEU A 23 -11.39 25.27 -3.80
C LEU A 23 -11.53 23.88 -4.45
N SER A 24 -10.60 23.56 -5.34
CA SER A 24 -10.36 22.16 -5.72
C SER A 24 -9.89 21.46 -4.45
N THR A 25 -10.83 21.01 -3.63
CA THR A 25 -10.52 19.99 -2.62
C THR A 25 -10.07 18.80 -3.43
N ALA A 26 -8.76 18.60 -3.52
CA ALA A 26 -8.23 17.32 -3.97
C ALA A 26 -8.94 16.27 -3.13
N ALA A 27 -9.81 15.49 -3.75
CA ALA A 27 -10.45 14.36 -3.08
C ALA A 27 -9.31 13.45 -2.63
N VAL A 28 -9.00 13.49 -1.35
CA VAL A 28 -8.07 12.54 -0.74
C VAL A 28 -8.71 11.19 -0.99
N ALA A 29 -8.06 10.38 -1.83
CA ALA A 29 -8.56 9.06 -2.15
C ALA A 29 -8.62 8.24 -0.85
N ASN A 30 -9.81 8.15 -0.27
CA ASN A 30 -10.06 7.41 0.96
C ASN A 30 -9.97 5.91 0.65
N LEU A 31 -8.95 5.24 1.15
CA LEU A 31 -8.75 3.79 0.96
C LEU A 31 -9.76 2.93 1.73
N ALA A 32 -10.43 3.47 2.74
CA ALA A 32 -11.35 2.69 3.56
C ALA A 32 -12.50 2.09 2.74
N SER A 33 -13.06 2.86 1.82
CA SER A 33 -14.18 2.39 0.98
C SER A 33 -13.79 1.17 0.11
N PRO A 34 -12.77 1.22 -0.75
CA PRO A 34 -12.39 0.06 -1.54
C PRO A 34 -11.88 -1.10 -0.68
N MET A 35 -11.16 -0.85 0.42
CA MET A 35 -10.63 -1.92 1.27
C MET A 35 -11.67 -2.65 2.12
N THR A 36 -12.92 -2.20 2.12
CA THR A 36 -14.04 -2.83 2.83
C THR A 36 -15.13 -3.37 1.89
N ASP A 37 -14.88 -3.40 0.58
CA ASP A 37 -15.84 -3.88 -0.41
C ASP A 37 -15.79 -5.41 -0.64
N GLY A 38 -14.81 -6.10 -0.05
CA GLY A 38 -14.59 -7.54 -0.19
C GLY A 38 -13.91 -7.95 -1.49
N GLN A 39 -13.39 -7.00 -2.27
CA GLN A 39 -12.73 -7.25 -3.55
C GLN A 39 -11.30 -6.70 -3.62
N HIS A 40 -10.88 -5.86 -2.68
CA HIS A 40 -9.56 -5.24 -2.70
C HIS A 40 -8.66 -5.72 -1.56
N ILE A 41 -7.37 -5.81 -1.87
CA ILE A 41 -6.29 -6.00 -0.89
C ILE A 41 -5.23 -4.92 -1.11
N LEU A 42 -4.50 -4.57 -0.06
CA LEU A 42 -3.29 -3.75 -0.14
C LEU A 42 -2.07 -4.65 -0.02
N LEU A 43 -1.32 -4.80 -1.12
CA LEU A 43 0.01 -5.42 -1.08
C LEU A 43 1.05 -4.33 -0.83
N MET A 44 2.05 -4.62 -0.01
CA MET A 44 3.16 -3.72 0.31
C MET A 44 4.47 -4.47 0.18
N ARG A 45 5.43 -3.89 -0.55
CA ARG A 45 6.81 -4.33 -0.42
C ARG A 45 7.34 -3.89 0.94
N HIS A 46 8.09 -4.78 1.64
CA HIS A 46 8.73 -4.42 2.89
C HIS A 46 9.46 -3.06 2.79
N ALA A 47 9.51 -2.34 3.89
CA ALA A 47 10.19 -1.05 3.99
C ALA A 47 11.71 -1.19 3.70
N ASP A 48 12.41 -0.08 3.65
CA ASP A 48 13.81 -0.06 3.26
C ASP A 48 14.67 -0.95 4.18
N ALA A 49 15.40 -1.86 3.52
CA ALA A 49 16.38 -2.74 4.13
C ALA A 49 17.68 -2.59 3.35
N PRO A 50 18.71 -1.92 3.89
CA PRO A 50 19.95 -1.66 3.18
C PRO A 50 20.65 -2.93 2.69
N GLY A 51 21.31 -2.84 1.53
CA GLY A 51 22.01 -3.95 0.91
C GLY A 51 21.17 -4.70 -0.12
N PHE A 52 21.75 -5.78 -0.64
CA PHE A 52 21.16 -6.62 -1.68
C PHE A 52 21.20 -8.08 -1.23
N SER A 53 20.12 -8.84 -1.41
CA SER A 53 19.98 -10.24 -0.97
C SER A 53 20.12 -10.44 0.56
N ASP A 54 19.88 -11.62 1.03
CA ASP A 54 20.21 -12.06 2.39
C ASP A 54 21.62 -12.69 2.42
N PRO A 55 22.33 -12.68 3.55
CA PRO A 55 23.60 -13.41 3.69
C PRO A 55 23.45 -14.90 3.35
N ALA A 56 24.48 -15.50 2.78
CA ALA A 56 24.47 -16.94 2.51
C ALA A 56 24.26 -17.73 3.83
N GLY A 57 23.35 -18.69 3.80
CA GLY A 57 23.02 -19.51 4.98
C GLY A 57 22.12 -18.80 5.99
N HIS A 58 21.47 -17.69 5.62
CA HIS A 58 20.47 -17.05 6.49
C HIS A 58 19.34 -18.02 6.87
N ARG A 59 18.77 -17.80 8.04
CA ARG A 59 17.70 -18.62 8.60
C ARG A 59 16.49 -17.74 8.93
N LEU A 60 15.29 -18.21 8.56
CA LEU A 60 14.04 -17.44 8.78
C LEU A 60 13.65 -17.31 10.26
N ASP A 61 14.11 -18.24 11.11
CA ASP A 61 13.92 -18.21 12.56
C ASP A 61 14.98 -17.39 13.32
N GLN A 62 15.96 -16.83 12.61
CA GLN A 62 17.06 -16.03 13.19
C GLN A 62 17.25 -14.71 12.45
N CYS A 63 16.62 -13.65 12.93
CA CYS A 63 16.69 -12.33 12.31
C CYS A 63 18.13 -11.78 12.18
N SER A 64 19.02 -12.11 13.13
CA SER A 64 20.43 -11.69 13.08
C SER A 64 21.20 -12.24 11.88
N THR A 65 20.69 -13.28 11.22
CA THR A 65 21.30 -13.86 10.01
C THR A 65 20.73 -13.29 8.71
N GLN A 66 19.72 -12.43 8.80
CA GLN A 66 19.01 -11.88 7.64
C GLN A 66 19.40 -10.42 7.37
N ARG A 67 19.12 -9.95 6.16
CA ARG A 67 19.09 -8.53 5.84
C ARG A 67 17.82 -7.90 6.43
N ASN A 68 17.99 -6.99 7.38
CA ASN A 68 16.91 -6.39 8.16
C ASN A 68 16.67 -4.92 7.77
N LEU A 69 15.59 -4.33 8.30
CA LEU A 69 15.29 -2.91 8.11
C LEU A 69 16.42 -2.04 8.70
N GLY A 70 16.80 -1.03 7.94
CA GLY A 70 17.58 0.09 8.48
C GLY A 70 16.71 1.06 9.27
N GLU A 71 17.33 2.04 9.94
CA GLU A 71 16.61 3.07 10.69
C GLU A 71 15.65 3.88 9.79
N PHE A 72 16.05 4.15 8.55
CA PHE A 72 15.15 4.78 7.57
C PHE A 72 13.93 3.90 7.30
N GLY A 73 14.13 2.60 7.07
CA GLY A 73 13.03 1.67 6.79
C GLY A 73 12.04 1.53 7.95
N LYS A 74 12.54 1.52 9.20
CA LYS A 74 11.68 1.52 10.38
C LYS A 74 10.78 2.76 10.41
N LYS A 75 11.36 3.95 10.26
CA LYS A 75 10.61 5.22 10.19
C LYS A 75 9.66 5.26 8.98
N GLN A 76 10.06 4.70 7.83
CA GLN A 76 9.21 4.59 6.65
C GLN A 76 7.95 3.76 6.96
N ALA A 77 8.10 2.60 7.59
CA ALA A 77 6.97 1.75 7.98
C ALA A 77 6.03 2.44 8.97
N GLU A 78 6.56 3.14 9.98
CA GLU A 78 5.76 3.92 10.93
C GLU A 78 4.96 5.04 10.25
N ARG A 79 5.61 5.81 9.36
CA ARG A 79 4.92 6.86 8.57
C ARG A 79 3.85 6.28 7.66
N THR A 80 4.11 5.12 7.06
CA THR A 80 3.10 4.41 6.26
C THR A 80 1.89 4.03 7.11
N GLY A 81 2.10 3.55 8.33
CA GLY A 81 1.01 3.28 9.27
C GLY A 81 0.19 4.52 9.63
N GLN A 82 0.85 5.67 9.87
CA GLN A 82 0.18 6.95 10.11
C GLN A 82 -0.62 7.41 8.88
N TRP A 83 -0.02 7.32 7.68
CA TRP A 83 -0.70 7.65 6.45
C TRP A 83 -1.93 6.77 6.21
N LEU A 84 -1.86 5.47 6.49
CA LEU A 84 -3.01 4.57 6.41
C LEU A 84 -4.15 5.01 7.34
N SER A 85 -3.84 5.50 8.57
CA SER A 85 -4.88 6.09 9.45
C SER A 85 -5.53 7.31 8.79
N GLN A 86 -4.75 8.20 8.20
CA GLN A 86 -5.27 9.37 7.47
C GLN A 86 -6.15 8.98 6.27
N GLN A 87 -5.92 7.78 5.70
CA GLN A 87 -6.76 7.19 4.66
C GLN A 87 -7.98 6.42 5.20
N GLY A 88 -8.26 6.52 6.50
CA GLY A 88 -9.39 5.86 7.16
C GLY A 88 -9.16 4.39 7.51
N ILE A 89 -7.91 3.89 7.42
CA ILE A 89 -7.56 2.52 7.80
C ILE A 89 -6.98 2.54 9.22
N GLU A 90 -7.83 2.44 10.23
CA GLU A 90 -7.40 2.39 11.63
C GLU A 90 -6.99 0.97 12.05
N SER A 91 -7.62 -0.04 11.49
CA SER A 91 -7.30 -1.45 11.74
C SER A 91 -7.41 -2.28 10.47
N ALA A 92 -6.68 -3.38 10.42
CA ALA A 92 -6.67 -4.32 9.30
C ALA A 92 -6.36 -5.74 9.74
N LYS A 93 -6.64 -6.72 8.89
CA LYS A 93 -5.99 -8.03 8.92
C LYS A 93 -4.64 -7.90 8.23
N VAL A 94 -3.57 -8.03 9.01
CA VAL A 94 -2.20 -7.83 8.54
C VAL A 94 -1.50 -9.17 8.38
N PHE A 95 -1.16 -9.51 7.15
CA PHE A 95 -0.37 -10.69 6.81
C PHE A 95 1.06 -10.29 6.44
N SER A 96 2.02 -11.14 6.74
CA SER A 96 3.43 -10.90 6.45
C SER A 96 4.14 -12.15 5.95
N SER A 97 5.07 -11.95 5.03
CA SER A 97 6.13 -12.90 4.74
C SER A 97 6.89 -13.26 6.04
N PRO A 98 7.44 -14.49 6.16
CA PRO A 98 8.22 -14.89 7.34
C PRO A 98 9.60 -14.21 7.47
N TRP A 99 10.06 -13.45 6.48
CA TRP A 99 11.28 -12.65 6.58
C TRP A 99 11.16 -11.54 7.62
N CYS A 100 12.16 -11.38 8.48
CA CYS A 100 12.13 -10.42 9.59
C CYS A 100 11.85 -8.98 9.10
N ARG A 101 12.44 -8.54 8.00
CA ARG A 101 12.14 -7.21 7.41
C ARG A 101 10.67 -7.02 7.03
N CYS A 102 9.96 -8.10 6.66
CA CYS A 102 8.53 -8.01 6.38
C CYS A 102 7.71 -8.00 7.67
N VAL A 103 8.05 -8.85 8.62
CA VAL A 103 7.40 -8.90 9.94
C VAL A 103 7.55 -7.57 10.66
N ASP A 104 8.77 -7.01 10.68
CA ASP A 104 9.04 -5.69 11.27
C ASP A 104 8.26 -4.59 10.57
N THR A 105 8.24 -4.58 9.22
CA THR A 105 7.43 -3.62 8.46
C THR A 105 5.96 -3.73 8.88
N ALA A 106 5.38 -4.93 8.85
CA ALA A 106 3.98 -5.17 9.19
C ALA A 106 3.64 -4.75 10.63
N THR A 107 4.54 -5.02 11.57
CA THR A 107 4.40 -4.64 12.99
C THR A 107 4.42 -3.13 13.18
N LEU A 108 5.34 -2.44 12.50
CA LEU A 108 5.50 -0.98 12.58
C LEU A 108 4.36 -0.20 11.92
N LEU A 109 3.56 -0.83 11.03
CA LEU A 109 2.32 -0.23 10.54
C LEU A 109 1.29 0.01 11.66
N LYS A 110 1.33 -0.74 12.76
CA LYS A 110 0.39 -0.64 13.91
C LYS A 110 -1.09 -0.73 13.50
N LYS A 111 -1.41 -1.66 12.57
CA LYS A 111 -2.78 -1.85 12.04
C LYS A 111 -3.47 -3.10 12.56
N GLY A 112 -2.82 -3.90 13.38
CA GLY A 112 -3.37 -5.11 13.98
C GLY A 112 -2.31 -6.18 14.23
N PRO A 113 -2.68 -7.31 14.82
CA PRO A 113 -1.79 -8.45 14.98
C PRO A 113 -1.27 -8.95 13.62
N VAL A 114 0.03 -9.26 13.55
CA VAL A 114 0.67 -9.76 12.33
C VAL A 114 0.50 -11.28 12.24
N ILE A 115 -0.04 -11.74 11.12
CA ILE A 115 -0.20 -13.15 10.77
C ILE A 115 0.89 -13.50 9.76
N VAL A 116 1.85 -14.32 10.15
CA VAL A 116 2.91 -14.78 9.26
C VAL A 116 2.39 -15.90 8.35
N ASP A 117 2.55 -15.72 7.04
CA ASP A 117 2.12 -16.71 6.04
C ASP A 117 3.25 -16.99 5.02
N PRO A 118 3.68 -18.26 4.86
CA PRO A 118 4.72 -18.64 3.91
C PRO A 118 4.42 -18.34 2.45
N SER A 119 3.14 -18.15 2.08
CA SER A 119 2.73 -17.79 0.71
C SER A 119 3.25 -16.41 0.29
N LEU A 120 3.56 -15.53 1.27
CA LEU A 120 4.15 -14.21 1.07
C LEU A 120 5.68 -14.24 1.00
N GLY A 121 6.30 -15.41 1.25
CA GLY A 121 7.75 -15.58 1.30
C GLY A 121 8.43 -15.41 -0.05
N SER A 122 9.60 -14.75 -0.05
CA SER A 122 10.40 -14.48 -1.24
C SER A 122 10.81 -15.75 -1.98
N PHE A 123 10.77 -15.68 -3.31
CA PHE A 123 11.39 -16.69 -4.18
C PHE A 123 12.58 -16.11 -4.96
N PHE A 124 13.09 -14.95 -4.54
CA PHE A 124 14.19 -14.25 -5.21
C PHE A 124 15.45 -15.14 -5.41
N GLU A 125 15.79 -15.95 -4.44
CA GLU A 125 16.95 -16.85 -4.51
C GLU A 125 16.67 -18.13 -5.30
N ASN A 126 15.40 -18.43 -5.59
CA ASN A 126 14.99 -19.57 -6.39
C ASN A 126 13.81 -19.23 -7.30
N MET A 127 14.10 -18.65 -8.45
CA MET A 127 13.10 -18.20 -9.41
C MET A 127 12.25 -19.34 -10.00
N SER A 128 12.70 -20.61 -9.89
CA SER A 128 11.89 -21.76 -10.33
C SER A 128 10.60 -21.95 -9.54
N LEU A 129 10.54 -21.38 -8.33
CA LEU A 129 9.37 -21.39 -7.45
C LEU A 129 8.33 -20.32 -7.80
N ALA A 130 8.58 -19.43 -8.77
CA ALA A 130 7.73 -18.30 -9.08
C ALA A 130 6.26 -18.68 -9.28
N ASN A 131 5.98 -19.66 -10.14
CA ASN A 131 4.61 -20.11 -10.43
C ASN A 131 3.91 -20.68 -9.18
N GLN A 132 4.61 -21.53 -8.42
CA GLN A 132 4.06 -22.14 -7.21
C GLN A 132 3.77 -21.08 -6.15
N LYS A 133 4.69 -20.13 -5.92
CA LYS A 133 4.53 -19.07 -4.91
C LYS A 133 3.44 -18.08 -5.32
N THR A 134 3.35 -17.74 -6.60
CA THR A 134 2.28 -16.86 -7.10
C THR A 134 0.90 -17.52 -6.93
N GLU A 135 0.79 -18.82 -7.20
CA GLU A 135 -0.46 -19.55 -6.98
C GLU A 135 -0.83 -19.64 -5.50
N SER A 136 0.15 -19.90 -4.62
CA SER A 136 -0.07 -19.88 -3.16
C SER A 136 -0.53 -18.50 -2.66
N LEU A 137 0.07 -17.41 -3.17
CA LEU A 137 -0.37 -16.04 -2.87
C LEU A 137 -1.81 -15.80 -3.37
N ARG A 138 -2.14 -16.24 -4.58
CA ARG A 138 -3.50 -16.13 -5.12
C ARG A 138 -4.54 -16.81 -4.23
N GLN A 139 -4.22 -18.01 -3.73
CA GLN A 139 -5.10 -18.77 -2.82
C GLN A 139 -5.24 -18.06 -1.46
N LEU A 140 -4.15 -17.54 -0.89
CA LEU A 140 -4.18 -16.74 0.33
C LEU A 140 -5.09 -15.52 0.18
N VAL A 141 -4.95 -14.79 -0.93
CA VAL A 141 -5.77 -13.62 -1.24
C VAL A 141 -7.25 -13.99 -1.31
N GLN A 142 -7.62 -15.02 -2.08
CA GLN A 142 -9.02 -15.46 -2.19
C GLN A 142 -9.60 -15.90 -0.83
N LYS A 143 -8.83 -16.68 -0.06
CA LYS A 143 -9.23 -17.13 1.29
C LYS A 143 -9.46 -15.93 2.20
N SER A 144 -8.53 -14.97 2.20
CA SER A 144 -8.60 -13.78 3.08
C SER A 144 -9.81 -12.90 2.75
N LEU A 145 -10.06 -12.60 1.48
CA LEU A 145 -11.23 -11.82 1.05
C LEU A 145 -12.54 -12.51 1.42
N LYS A 146 -12.61 -13.84 1.28
CA LYS A 146 -13.79 -14.63 1.66
C LYS A 146 -14.04 -14.63 3.17
N GLN A 147 -12.96 -14.71 3.95
CA GLN A 147 -13.01 -14.77 5.40
C GLN A 147 -13.26 -13.40 6.04
N PHE A 148 -12.77 -12.32 5.44
CA PHE A 148 -12.81 -10.96 5.98
C PHE A 148 -13.40 -9.94 4.99
N PRO A 149 -14.63 -10.13 4.49
CA PRO A 149 -15.18 -9.35 3.36
C PRO A 149 -15.41 -7.87 3.65
N LYS A 150 -15.42 -7.47 4.93
CA LYS A 150 -15.64 -6.09 5.38
C LYS A 150 -14.48 -5.51 6.19
N THR A 151 -13.34 -6.19 6.19
CA THR A 151 -12.17 -5.77 6.95
C THR A 151 -11.04 -5.47 5.98
N PRO A 152 -10.35 -4.32 6.11
CA PRO A 152 -9.16 -4.04 5.35
C PRO A 152 -8.13 -5.17 5.47
N ILE A 153 -7.52 -5.56 4.36
CA ILE A 153 -6.49 -6.60 4.30
C ILE A 153 -5.20 -5.99 3.79
N ILE A 154 -4.13 -6.10 4.58
CA ILE A 154 -2.78 -5.66 4.23
C ILE A 154 -1.88 -6.89 4.20
N MET A 155 -1.08 -7.03 3.14
CA MET A 155 -0.13 -8.13 2.96
C MET A 155 1.25 -7.58 2.66
N VAL A 156 2.22 -7.79 3.57
CA VAL A 156 3.61 -7.34 3.40
C VAL A 156 4.45 -8.47 2.81
N SER A 157 5.09 -8.21 1.68
CA SER A 157 5.84 -9.21 0.92
C SER A 157 7.06 -8.59 0.22
N HIS A 158 7.55 -9.20 -0.83
CA HIS A 158 8.75 -8.87 -1.58
C HIS A 158 8.43 -8.43 -3.00
N HIS A 159 9.34 -7.68 -3.65
CA HIS A 159 9.13 -7.19 -5.01
C HIS A 159 8.83 -8.31 -6.00
N VAL A 160 9.58 -9.42 -5.97
CA VAL A 160 9.38 -10.56 -6.89
C VAL A 160 8.00 -11.21 -6.78
N ASN A 161 7.46 -11.30 -5.55
CA ASN A 161 6.13 -11.85 -5.32
C ASN A 161 5.03 -10.92 -5.83
N ILE A 162 5.18 -9.62 -5.56
CA ILE A 162 4.20 -8.61 -5.99
C ILE A 162 4.24 -8.47 -7.50
N GLU A 163 5.42 -8.39 -8.11
CA GLU A 163 5.59 -8.32 -9.56
C GLU A 163 4.99 -9.54 -10.25
N ALA A 164 5.30 -10.75 -9.79
CA ALA A 164 4.74 -11.99 -10.38
C ALA A 164 3.22 -12.06 -10.26
N PHE A 165 2.63 -11.49 -9.21
CA PHE A 165 1.19 -11.50 -9.00
C PHE A 165 0.46 -10.38 -9.75
N THR A 166 1.04 -9.17 -9.83
CA THR A 166 0.38 -7.96 -10.34
C THR A 166 0.92 -7.45 -11.67
N GLY A 167 2.12 -7.89 -12.08
CA GLY A 167 2.87 -7.32 -13.21
C GLY A 167 3.56 -5.98 -12.89
N VAL A 168 3.54 -5.52 -11.63
CA VAL A 168 4.04 -4.20 -11.23
C VAL A 168 5.26 -4.33 -10.33
N VAL A 169 6.35 -3.64 -10.69
CA VAL A 169 7.56 -3.53 -9.86
C VAL A 169 7.37 -2.43 -8.82
N LEU A 170 7.57 -2.76 -7.55
CA LEU A 170 7.49 -1.82 -6.44
C LEU A 170 8.86 -1.53 -5.82
N GLY A 171 9.11 -0.28 -5.48
CA GLY A 171 10.20 0.15 -4.61
C GLY A 171 9.98 -0.25 -3.14
N SER A 172 11.02 -0.10 -2.29
CA SER A 172 10.90 -0.39 -0.85
C SER A 172 9.87 0.51 -0.19
N GLY A 173 8.92 -0.09 0.53
CA GLY A 173 7.83 0.62 1.18
C GLY A 173 6.68 1.02 0.28
N ASP A 174 6.78 0.83 -1.05
CA ASP A 174 5.66 1.10 -1.96
C ASP A 174 4.51 0.12 -1.71
N MET A 175 3.32 0.61 -1.97
CA MET A 175 2.07 -0.14 -1.81
C MET A 175 1.29 -0.18 -3.13
N ILE A 176 0.51 -1.21 -3.31
CA ILE A 176 -0.41 -1.36 -4.43
C ILE A 176 -1.76 -1.88 -3.93
N LEU A 177 -2.80 -1.08 -4.13
CA LEU A 177 -4.17 -1.51 -3.94
C LEU A 177 -4.59 -2.31 -5.16
N VAL A 178 -5.00 -3.55 -4.96
CA VAL A 178 -5.32 -4.48 -6.04
C VAL A 178 -6.77 -4.91 -5.94
N LYS A 179 -7.53 -4.69 -7.01
CA LYS A 179 -8.86 -5.29 -7.15
C LYS A 179 -8.73 -6.71 -7.66
N ILE A 180 -9.40 -7.65 -7.00
CA ILE A 180 -9.32 -9.08 -7.27
C ILE A 180 -10.59 -9.56 -7.96
N GLY A 181 -10.42 -10.23 -9.07
CA GLY A 181 -11.51 -10.87 -9.80
C GLY A 181 -11.98 -12.19 -9.18
N PRO A 182 -13.07 -12.76 -9.68
CA PRO A 182 -13.68 -13.99 -9.14
C PRO A 182 -12.72 -15.20 -9.13
N ASN A 183 -11.77 -15.23 -10.06
CA ASN A 183 -10.75 -16.27 -10.15
C ASN A 183 -9.51 -16.02 -9.24
N GLY A 184 -9.54 -14.98 -8.40
CA GLY A 184 -8.45 -14.60 -7.50
C GLY A 184 -7.28 -13.88 -8.19
N LYS A 185 -7.43 -13.50 -9.46
CA LYS A 185 -6.40 -12.75 -10.20
C LYS A 185 -6.66 -11.25 -10.12
N PRO A 186 -5.61 -10.43 -10.16
CA PRO A 186 -5.72 -8.98 -10.30
C PRO A 186 -6.50 -8.59 -11.56
N ILE A 187 -7.42 -7.60 -11.44
CA ILE A 187 -8.17 -7.03 -12.57
C ILE A 187 -7.92 -5.53 -12.74
N SER A 188 -7.54 -4.85 -11.67
CA SER A 188 -7.08 -3.46 -11.71
C SER A 188 -6.23 -3.16 -10.49
N HIS A 189 -5.47 -2.07 -10.53
CA HIS A 189 -4.63 -1.67 -9.40
C HIS A 189 -4.39 -0.16 -9.36
N GLN A 190 -3.96 0.31 -8.18
CA GLN A 190 -3.47 1.67 -7.94
C GLN A 190 -2.22 1.61 -7.07
N VAL A 191 -1.14 2.27 -7.50
CA VAL A 191 0.14 2.30 -6.77
C VAL A 191 0.21 3.54 -5.89
N PHE A 192 0.78 3.38 -4.69
CA PHE A 192 1.08 4.45 -3.74
C PHE A 192 2.57 4.37 -3.38
N PRO A 193 3.32 5.47 -3.54
CA PRO A 193 4.74 5.48 -3.19
C PRO A 193 4.94 5.30 -1.68
N GLY A 194 6.06 4.69 -1.31
CA GLY A 194 6.46 4.54 0.09
C GLY A 194 6.67 5.91 0.75
N MET A 195 6.23 6.04 1.99
CA MET A 195 6.39 7.27 2.78
C MET A 195 7.87 7.51 3.06
N ARG A 196 8.37 8.70 2.72
CA ARG A 196 9.78 9.10 2.89
C ARG A 196 9.99 9.98 4.11
#